data_e21aac22abca5c96934dc9e01effef77
#
_entry.id   e21aac22abca5c96934dc9e01effef77
#
_cell.length_a   1.000
_cell.length_b   1.000
_cell.length_c   1.000
_cell.angle_alpha   90.00
_cell.angle_beta   90.00
_cell.angle_gamma   90.00
#
_symmetry.space_group_name_H-M   'P 1'
#
loop_
_entity.id
_entity.type
_entity.pdbx_description
1 polymer ?
#
loop_
_entity_poly.entity_id
_entity_poly.type
_entity_poly.pdbx_seq_one_letter_code
_entity_poly.pdbx_strand_id
1 'polypeptide(L)' 'MQFEDIDLKEVWKMIVKKMNKEGEEVCPNSSSFYKTQDGIECSLRRKNGDLIGICYRENDRSGGYRWIIEKSV' A
#
# COMPACT_ATOMS: atom_id res chain seq x y z
N MET A 1 2.53 -4.40 16.44
CA MET A 1 3.22 -3.37 15.64
C MET A 1 2.39 -2.12 15.58
N GLN A 2 3.03 -0.99 15.68
CA GLN A 2 2.36 0.30 15.54
C GLN A 2 2.76 0.92 14.21
N PHE A 3 1.85 1.68 13.63
CA PHE A 3 2.10 2.30 12.33
C PHE A 3 3.22 3.33 12.37
N GLU A 4 3.51 3.87 13.53
CA GLU A 4 4.59 4.84 13.71
C GLU A 4 5.98 4.26 13.43
N ASP A 5 6.11 2.93 13.42
CA ASP A 5 7.35 2.26 13.07
C ASP A 5 7.59 2.22 11.56
N ILE A 6 6.64 2.74 10.79
CA ILE A 6 6.66 2.70 9.34
C ILE A 6 6.68 4.13 8.82
N ASP A 7 7.58 4.41 7.89
CA ASP A 7 7.57 5.70 7.20
C ASP A 7 6.51 5.68 6.12
N LEU A 8 5.28 5.99 6.51
CA LEU A 8 4.15 5.98 5.58
C LEU A 8 4.34 6.97 4.43
N LYS A 9 5.06 8.06 4.67
CA LYS A 9 5.32 9.05 3.63
C LYS A 9 6.13 8.44 2.48
N GLU A 10 7.16 7.67 2.82
CA GLU A 10 7.98 7.00 1.80
C GLU A 10 7.19 5.89 1.10
N VAL A 11 6.37 5.17 1.85
CA VAL A 11 5.53 4.13 1.26
C VAL A 11 4.55 4.74 0.27
N TRP A 12 3.92 5.87 0.62
CA TRP A 12 2.99 6.55 -0.28
C TRP A 12 3.65 7.05 -1.55
N LYS A 13 4.88 7.56 -1.46
CA LYS A 13 5.64 7.95 -2.66
C LYS A 13 5.82 6.78 -3.61
N MET A 14 6.15 5.62 -3.06
CA MET A 14 6.33 4.40 -3.84
C MET A 14 5.02 3.95 -4.49
N ILE A 15 3.93 3.98 -3.73
CA ILE A 15 2.60 3.59 -4.21
C ILE A 15 2.16 4.49 -5.37
N VAL A 16 2.26 5.79 -5.18
CA VAL A 16 1.86 6.77 -6.20
C VAL A 16 2.65 6.57 -7.48
N LYS A 17 3.97 6.40 -7.35
CA LYS A 17 4.84 6.18 -8.50
C LYS A 17 4.46 4.92 -9.28
N LYS A 18 4.23 3.83 -8.55
CA LYS A 18 3.88 2.55 -9.16
C LYS A 18 2.53 2.62 -9.84
N MET A 19 1.53 3.18 -9.17
CA MET A 19 0.17 3.26 -9.72
C MET A 19 0.10 4.20 -10.91
N ASN A 20 0.87 5.28 -10.91
CA ASN A 20 0.93 6.17 -12.06
C ASN A 20 1.46 5.45 -13.30
N LYS A 21 2.44 4.56 -13.13
CA LYS A 21 2.95 3.74 -14.24
C LYS A 21 1.88 2.82 -14.81
N GLU A 22 0.95 2.40 -13.96
CA GLU A 22 -0.16 1.53 -14.37
C GLU A 22 -1.35 2.33 -14.89
N GLY A 23 -1.22 3.65 -15.01
CA GLY A 23 -2.30 4.50 -15.51
C GLY A 23 -3.37 4.78 -14.47
N GLU A 24 -3.08 4.60 -13.19
CA GLU A 24 -4.05 4.79 -12.12
C GLU A 24 -3.64 5.92 -11.21
N GLU A 25 -4.63 6.69 -10.75
CA GLU A 25 -4.42 7.74 -9.77
C GLU A 25 -4.99 7.29 -8.43
N VAL A 26 -4.11 6.97 -7.49
CA VAL A 26 -4.51 6.56 -6.14
C VAL A 26 -4.73 7.79 -5.27
N CYS A 27 -5.77 7.74 -4.44
CA CYS A 27 -6.07 8.83 -3.51
C CYS A 27 -5.74 8.38 -2.08
N PRO A 28 -4.69 8.95 -1.46
CA PRO A 28 -4.32 8.55 -0.10
C PRO A 28 -5.42 8.80 0.92
N ASN A 29 -6.26 9.84 0.72
CA ASN A 29 -7.34 10.14 1.64
C ASN A 29 -8.48 9.13 1.59
N SER A 30 -8.60 8.40 0.47
CA SER A 30 -9.63 7.38 0.30
C SER A 30 -9.07 5.98 0.54
N SER A 31 -7.79 5.89 0.84
CA SER A 31 -7.08 4.63 1.06
C SER A 31 -6.53 4.64 2.49
N SER A 32 -6.56 3.50 3.16
CA SER A 32 -6.05 3.45 4.52
C SER A 32 -5.30 2.15 4.77
N PHE A 33 -4.28 2.25 5.61
CA PHE A 33 -3.55 1.09 6.07
C PHE A 33 -4.26 0.47 7.26
N TYR A 34 -4.21 -0.86 7.34
CA TYR A 34 -4.77 -1.59 8.45
C TYR A 34 -3.92 -2.81 8.75
N LYS A 35 -4.01 -3.27 9.98
CA LYS A 35 -3.28 -4.46 10.40
C LYS A 35 -4.04 -5.71 9.97
N THR A 36 -3.30 -6.70 9.48
CA THR A 36 -3.82 -8.02 9.20
C THR A 36 -3.08 -9.04 10.07
N GLN A 37 -3.54 -10.26 10.03
CA GLN A 37 -2.88 -11.36 10.74
C GLN A 37 -1.43 -11.53 10.26
N ASP A 38 -1.17 -11.25 8.99
CA ASP A 38 0.15 -11.45 8.38
C ASP A 38 0.99 -10.18 8.30
N GLY A 39 0.47 -9.05 8.76
CA GLY A 39 1.22 -7.80 8.73
C GLY A 39 0.36 -6.57 8.52
N ILE A 40 0.70 -5.81 7.49
CA ILE A 40 0.04 -4.55 7.18
C ILE A 40 -0.40 -4.55 5.74
N GLU A 41 -1.60 -4.06 5.48
CA GLU A 41 -2.19 -4.00 4.15
C GLU A 41 -2.90 -2.68 3.95
N CYS A 42 -3.00 -2.25 2.69
CA CYS A 42 -3.71 -1.04 2.32
C CYS A 42 -4.53 -1.30 1.08
N SER A 43 -5.82 -0.96 1.13
CA SER A 43 -6.67 -0.98 -0.05
C SER A 43 -6.49 0.33 -0.80
N LEU A 44 -5.99 0.25 -2.03
CA LEU A 44 -5.71 1.44 -2.84
C LEU A 44 -6.97 1.84 -3.61
N ARG A 45 -7.40 3.08 -3.43
CA ARG A 45 -8.65 3.55 -3.99
C ARG A 45 -8.48 4.88 -4.71
N ARG A 46 -9.34 5.11 -5.70
CA ARG A 46 -9.49 6.41 -6.35
C ARG A 46 -10.23 7.36 -5.41
N LYS A 47 -10.24 8.63 -5.79
CA LYS A 47 -10.95 9.66 -5.03
C LYS A 47 -12.43 9.33 -4.83
N ASN A 48 -13.04 8.65 -5.81
CA ASN A 48 -14.45 8.27 -5.73
C ASN A 48 -14.70 7.00 -4.91
N GLY A 49 -13.63 6.38 -4.38
CA GLY A 49 -13.74 5.19 -3.57
C GLY A 49 -13.56 3.87 -4.29
N ASP A 50 -13.41 3.88 -5.62
CA ASP A 50 -13.22 2.65 -6.39
C ASP A 50 -11.91 1.97 -6.00
N LEU A 51 -11.94 0.67 -5.77
CA LEU A 51 -10.77 -0.13 -5.46
C LEU A 51 -9.95 -0.34 -6.73
N ILE A 52 -8.68 0.04 -6.70
CA ILE A 52 -7.79 -0.09 -7.85
C ILE A 52 -6.60 -1.01 -7.61
N GLY A 53 -6.37 -1.39 -6.36
CA GLY A 53 -5.28 -2.30 -6.06
C GLY A 53 -5.11 -2.47 -4.57
N ILE A 54 -4.05 -3.19 -4.22
CA ILE A 54 -3.67 -3.38 -2.82
C ILE A 54 -2.17 -3.18 -2.67
N CYS A 55 -1.77 -2.76 -1.49
CA CYS A 55 -0.38 -2.68 -1.09
C CYS A 55 -0.24 -3.42 0.22
N TYR A 56 0.73 -4.29 0.31
CA TYR A 56 0.96 -5.02 1.56
C TYR A 56 2.44 -5.23 1.80
N ARG A 57 2.76 -5.48 3.05
CA ARG A 57 4.13 -5.74 3.46
C ARG A 57 4.32 -7.24 3.66
N GLU A 58 5.31 -7.78 2.95
CA GLU A 58 5.69 -9.18 3.05
C GLU A 58 7.01 -9.28 3.81
N ASN A 59 7.03 -10.08 4.87
CA ASN A 59 8.25 -10.33 5.63
C ASN A 59 9.03 -11.47 4.98
N ASP A 60 10.35 -11.35 4.95
CA ASP A 60 11.21 -12.41 4.44
C ASP A 60 11.81 -13.21 5.60
N ARG A 61 12.50 -14.30 5.25
CA ARG A 61 13.08 -15.20 6.25
C ARG A 61 14.30 -14.63 6.96
N SER A 62 14.91 -13.62 6.39
CA SER A 62 16.11 -12.99 6.96
C SER A 62 15.78 -11.89 7.97
N GLY A 63 14.50 -11.68 8.24
CA GLY A 63 14.05 -10.66 9.17
C GLY A 63 13.79 -9.30 8.53
N GLY A 64 13.94 -9.21 7.22
CA GLY A 64 13.60 -8.00 6.48
C GLY A 64 12.17 -8.02 5.99
N TYR A 65 11.81 -7.02 5.22
CA TYR A 65 10.49 -6.94 4.61
C TYR A 65 10.57 -6.18 3.30
N ARG A 66 9.53 -6.34 2.50
CA ARG A 66 9.35 -5.56 1.27
C ARG A 66 7.88 -5.23 1.09
N TRP A 67 7.63 -4.15 0.37
CA TRP A 67 6.28 -3.75 0.04
C TRP A 67 5.92 -4.27 -1.35
N ILE A 68 4.72 -4.81 -1.46
CA ILE A 68 4.21 -5.35 -2.72
C ILE A 68 2.97 -4.54 -3.09
N ILE A 69 2.92 -4.09 -4.34
CA ILE A 69 1.80 -3.32 -4.85
C ILE A 69 1.23 -4.10 -6.03
N GLU A 70 -0.05 -4.45 -5.93
CA GLU A 70 -0.73 -5.20 -6.97
C GLU A 70 -1.95 -4.41 -7.44
N LYS A 71 -2.06 -4.25 -8.77
CA LYS A 71 -3.20 -3.60 -9.36
C LYS A 71 -4.36 -4.59 -9.43
N SER A 72 -5.57 -4.13 -9.06
CA SER A 72 -6.78 -4.92 -9.23
C SER A 72 -7.14 -5.02 -10.71
N VAL A 73 -7.64 -6.16 -11.08
CA VAL A 73 -8.05 -6.43 -12.47
C VAL A 73 -9.49 -5.98 -12.68
#